data_f60219847fd9629ac9543ed5197e74e1
#
_entry.id   f60219847fd9629ac9543ed5197e74e1
#
_cell.length_a   1.000
_cell.length_b   1.000
_cell.length_c   1.000
_cell.angle_alpha   90.00
_cell.angle_beta   90.00
_cell.angle_gamma   90.00
#
_symmetry.space_group_name_H-M   'P 1'
#
loop_
_entity.id
_entity.type
_entity.pdbx_description
1 polymer ?
#
loop_
_entity_poly.entity_id
_entity_poly.type
_entity_poly.pdbx_seq_one_letter_code
_entity_poly.pdbx_strand_id
1 'polypeptide(L)'
;GILRRLTALVLVALVAVFITACDETTDAQRSQAVSLINSERTSRGIKKLTQASDLNTKAGLWAAKMRDQCKLSHSKLSDGVTLNWRSLGENVGYASSITKLHNSFMTSSGHRANVLKSSYDKVGVGVAAGKCHGYNLLYEVQVYADVR
;
A
#
# COMPACT_ATOMS: atom_id res chain seq x y z
N GLY A 1 -37.73 -40.07 -45.38
CA GLY A 1 -36.70 -39.96 -44.39
C GLY A 1 -36.63 -38.53 -43.89
N ILE A 2 -37.02 -38.30 -42.62
CA ILE A 2 -36.93 -36.98 -41.99
C ILE A 2 -35.53 -36.86 -41.37
N LEU A 3 -34.65 -36.04 -41.99
CA LEU A 3 -33.36 -35.72 -41.45
C LEU A 3 -33.54 -34.72 -40.31
N ARG A 4 -33.45 -35.18 -39.04
CA ARG A 4 -33.33 -34.31 -37.87
C ARG A 4 -31.92 -33.75 -37.82
N ARG A 5 -31.76 -32.47 -38.16
CA ARG A 5 -30.53 -31.72 -37.87
C ARG A 5 -30.50 -31.37 -36.40
N LEU A 6 -29.63 -32.04 -35.66
CA LEU A 6 -29.25 -31.65 -34.29
C LEU A 6 -28.30 -30.46 -34.39
N THR A 7 -28.80 -29.28 -34.12
CA THR A 7 -27.95 -28.11 -33.89
C THR A 7 -27.43 -28.20 -32.46
N ALA A 8 -26.14 -28.56 -32.33
CA ALA A 8 -25.45 -28.44 -31.05
C ALA A 8 -25.22 -26.97 -30.73
N LEU A 9 -25.93 -26.48 -29.73
CA LEU A 9 -25.63 -25.20 -29.11
C LEU A 9 -24.32 -25.35 -28.31
N VAL A 10 -23.23 -24.80 -28.81
CA VAL A 10 -22.00 -24.62 -28.02
C VAL A 10 -22.22 -23.42 -27.11
N LEU A 11 -22.49 -23.68 -25.83
CA LEU A 11 -22.52 -22.69 -24.81
C LEU A 11 -21.06 -22.31 -24.50
N VAL A 12 -20.57 -21.23 -25.09
CA VAL A 12 -19.30 -20.64 -24.70
C VAL A 12 -19.55 -19.91 -23.38
N ALA A 13 -19.15 -20.54 -22.27
CA ALA A 13 -19.11 -19.88 -20.96
C ALA A 13 -17.99 -18.84 -21.01
N LEU A 14 -18.36 -17.56 -21.17
CA LEU A 14 -17.46 -16.44 -20.90
C LEU A 14 -17.18 -16.44 -19.41
N VAL A 15 -16.03 -16.98 -19.01
CA VAL A 15 -15.48 -16.73 -17.69
C VAL A 15 -15.00 -15.28 -17.73
N ALA A 16 -15.83 -14.36 -17.23
CA ALA A 16 -15.41 -13.01 -16.97
C ALA A 16 -14.39 -13.06 -15.83
N VAL A 17 -13.12 -13.01 -16.16
CA VAL A 17 -12.05 -12.76 -15.19
C VAL A 17 -12.23 -11.31 -14.78
N PHE A 18 -12.93 -11.08 -13.67
CA PHE A 18 -12.92 -9.80 -12.97
C PHE A 18 -11.54 -9.66 -12.32
N ILE A 19 -10.55 -9.23 -13.12
CA ILE A 19 -9.36 -8.61 -12.56
C ILE A 19 -9.88 -7.31 -11.96
N THR A 20 -9.96 -7.24 -10.65
CA THR A 20 -10.38 -6.03 -9.97
C THR A 20 -9.34 -4.96 -10.26
N ALA A 21 -9.69 -3.95 -11.07
CA ALA A 21 -8.84 -2.79 -11.39
C ALA A 21 -8.31 -2.07 -10.13
N CYS A 22 -8.88 -2.36 -8.92
CA CYS A 22 -8.43 -1.88 -7.62
C CYS A 22 -7.05 -2.41 -7.22
N ASP A 23 -6.70 -3.67 -7.52
CA ASP A 23 -5.42 -4.26 -7.10
C ASP A 23 -4.25 -3.68 -7.89
N GLU A 24 -4.39 -3.53 -9.20
CA GLU A 24 -3.34 -2.91 -10.03
C GLU A 24 -3.11 -1.45 -9.66
N THR A 25 -4.16 -0.69 -9.39
CA THR A 25 -4.06 0.73 -8.97
C THR A 25 -3.37 0.85 -7.61
N THR A 26 -3.70 -0.04 -6.66
CA THR A 26 -3.10 -0.06 -5.33
C THR A 26 -1.62 -0.44 -5.40
N ASP A 27 -1.23 -1.41 -6.21
CA ASP A 27 0.17 -1.79 -6.40
C ASP A 27 0.99 -0.70 -7.08
N ALA A 28 0.43 0.00 -8.07
CA ALA A 28 1.06 1.15 -8.69
C ALA A 28 1.27 2.30 -7.69
N GLN A 29 0.29 2.57 -6.85
CA GLN A 29 0.38 3.59 -5.79
C GLN A 29 1.40 3.21 -4.72
N ARG A 30 1.47 1.93 -4.31
CA ARG A 30 2.52 1.43 -3.42
C ARG A 30 3.90 1.64 -4.01
N SER A 31 4.09 1.26 -5.27
CA SER A 31 5.36 1.44 -5.99
C SER A 31 5.76 2.90 -6.08
N GLN A 32 4.83 3.79 -6.34
CA GLN A 32 5.05 5.23 -6.34
C GLN A 32 5.50 5.73 -4.97
N ALA A 33 4.84 5.34 -3.90
CA ALA A 33 5.19 5.74 -2.54
C ALA A 33 6.60 5.26 -2.16
N VAL A 34 6.94 4.00 -2.43
CA VAL A 34 8.28 3.45 -2.18
C VAL A 34 9.35 4.18 -3.00
N SER A 35 9.06 4.51 -4.24
CA SER A 35 9.97 5.29 -5.10
C SER A 35 10.23 6.68 -4.53
N LEU A 36 9.21 7.38 -4.06
CA LEU A 36 9.33 8.69 -3.43
C LEU A 36 10.15 8.62 -2.13
N ILE A 37 9.88 7.65 -1.26
CA ILE A 37 10.65 7.39 -0.04
C ILE A 37 12.14 7.20 -0.39
N ASN A 38 12.43 6.34 -1.33
CA ASN A 38 13.81 6.02 -1.71
C ASN A 38 14.51 7.19 -2.41
N SER A 39 13.79 8.00 -3.17
CA SER A 39 14.32 9.24 -3.76
C SER A 39 14.76 10.22 -2.67
N GLU A 40 13.96 10.43 -1.63
CA GLU A 40 14.33 11.27 -0.50
C GLU A 40 15.57 10.78 0.24
N ARG A 41 15.67 9.47 0.41
CA ARG A 41 16.81 8.84 1.09
C ARG A 41 18.09 8.94 0.27
N THR A 42 18.05 8.52 -0.98
CA THR A 42 19.25 8.47 -1.82
C THR A 42 19.78 9.86 -2.17
N SER A 43 18.92 10.86 -2.34
CA SER A 43 19.36 12.26 -2.53
C SER A 43 20.12 12.83 -1.33
N ARG A 44 20.03 12.18 -0.17
CA ARG A 44 20.74 12.54 1.08
C ARG A 44 21.83 11.54 1.45
N GLY A 45 22.20 10.63 0.54
CA GLY A 45 23.21 9.61 0.81
C GLY A 45 22.77 8.52 1.78
N ILE A 46 21.48 8.36 2.02
CA ILE A 46 20.94 7.29 2.87
C ILE A 46 20.61 6.09 1.99
N LYS A 47 20.89 4.87 2.46
CA LYS A 47 20.61 3.64 1.72
C LYS A 47 19.13 3.49 1.37
N LYS A 48 18.85 2.92 0.20
CA LYS A 48 17.49 2.51 -0.19
C LYS A 48 16.94 1.49 0.78
N LEU A 49 15.62 1.58 1.00
CA LEU A 49 14.84 0.53 1.63
C LEU A 49 14.38 -0.48 0.58
N THR A 50 14.36 -1.76 0.95
CA THR A 50 13.74 -2.83 0.15
C THR A 50 12.37 -3.18 0.73
N GLN A 51 11.41 -3.49 -0.14
CA GLN A 51 10.10 -3.90 0.31
C GLN A 51 10.14 -5.27 1.00
N ALA A 52 9.31 -5.44 2.01
CA ALA A 52 9.06 -6.72 2.66
C ALA A 52 7.57 -7.07 2.58
N SER A 53 7.26 -8.30 2.18
CA SER A 53 5.89 -8.74 1.92
C SER A 53 4.99 -8.70 3.15
N ASP A 54 5.51 -9.09 4.31
CA ASP A 54 4.77 -9.02 5.58
C ASP A 54 4.44 -7.57 5.98
N LEU A 55 5.39 -6.64 5.78
CA LEU A 55 5.15 -5.22 6.02
C LEU A 55 4.14 -4.63 5.03
N ASN A 56 4.19 -5.01 3.75
CA ASN A 56 3.20 -4.62 2.76
C ASN A 56 1.80 -5.12 3.14
N THR A 57 1.69 -6.38 3.55
CA THR A 57 0.41 -6.99 3.97
C THR A 57 -0.15 -6.26 5.19
N LYS A 58 0.67 -6.07 6.22
CA LYS A 58 0.29 -5.33 7.43
C LYS A 58 -0.20 -3.91 7.09
N ALA A 59 0.58 -3.20 6.31
CA ALA A 59 0.27 -1.83 5.93
C ALA A 59 -1.03 -1.75 5.12
N GLY A 60 -1.26 -2.67 4.19
CA GLY A 60 -2.48 -2.75 3.37
C GLY A 60 -3.73 -3.00 4.21
N LEU A 61 -3.67 -3.95 5.14
CA LEU A 61 -4.78 -4.24 6.05
C LEU A 61 -5.12 -3.04 6.95
N TRP A 62 -4.10 -2.33 7.44
CA TRP A 62 -4.32 -1.17 8.28
C TRP A 62 -4.85 0.04 7.51
N ALA A 63 -4.35 0.28 6.30
CA ALA A 63 -4.88 1.31 5.39
C ALA A 63 -6.37 1.08 5.08
N ALA A 64 -6.74 -0.17 4.78
CA ALA A 64 -8.14 -0.55 4.56
C ALA A 64 -9.01 -0.29 5.79
N LYS A 65 -8.53 -0.64 6.99
CA LYS A 65 -9.24 -0.37 8.24
C LYS A 65 -9.46 1.13 8.47
N MET A 66 -8.44 1.95 8.27
CA MET A 66 -8.56 3.41 8.42
C MET A 66 -9.55 4.00 7.42
N ARG A 67 -9.50 3.54 6.16
CA ARG A 67 -10.46 3.93 5.12
C ARG A 67 -11.89 3.58 5.51
N ASP A 68 -12.14 2.35 5.97
CA ASP A 68 -13.47 1.88 6.33
C ASP A 68 -14.04 2.65 7.53
N GLN A 69 -13.19 3.08 8.43
CA GLN A 69 -13.56 3.92 9.58
C GLN A 69 -13.53 5.42 9.29
N CYS A 70 -13.04 5.84 8.13
CA CYS A 70 -12.77 7.25 7.81
C CYS A 70 -11.98 7.97 8.91
N LYS A 71 -11.00 7.30 9.49
CA LYS A 71 -10.25 7.79 10.65
C LYS A 71 -8.80 7.33 10.62
N LEU A 72 -7.88 8.27 10.92
CA LEU A 72 -6.48 7.96 11.14
C LEU A 72 -6.25 7.35 12.52
N SER A 73 -5.44 6.31 12.56
CA SER A 73 -4.95 5.70 13.80
C SER A 73 -3.67 4.91 13.53
N HIS A 74 -2.82 4.80 14.54
CA HIS A 74 -1.67 3.91 14.46
C HIS A 74 -2.06 2.45 14.72
N SER A 75 -1.36 1.54 14.05
CA SER A 75 -1.44 0.10 14.33
C SER A 75 -0.64 -0.27 15.57
N LYS A 76 -0.87 -1.48 16.10
CA LYS A 76 0.13 -2.10 16.96
C LYS A 76 1.32 -2.52 16.09
N LEU A 77 2.47 -1.86 16.28
CA LEU A 77 3.61 -1.94 15.35
C LEU A 77 4.09 -3.37 15.10
N SER A 78 4.14 -4.22 16.12
CA SER A 78 4.63 -5.59 16.01
C SER A 78 3.64 -6.56 15.33
N ASP A 79 2.35 -6.22 15.25
CA ASP A 79 1.35 -7.12 14.67
C ASP A 79 1.61 -7.37 13.19
N GLY A 80 1.66 -8.64 12.79
CA GLY A 80 1.87 -9.07 11.41
C GLY A 80 3.31 -8.96 10.91
N VAL A 81 4.26 -8.51 11.75
CA VAL A 81 5.69 -8.43 11.39
C VAL A 81 6.37 -9.74 11.71
N THR A 82 6.86 -10.43 10.68
CA THR A 82 7.55 -11.72 10.78
C THR A 82 9.07 -11.61 10.69
N LEU A 83 9.56 -10.46 10.24
CA LEU A 83 10.99 -10.15 10.17
C LEU A 83 11.63 -10.14 11.56
N ASN A 84 12.91 -10.53 11.65
CA ASN A 84 13.69 -10.37 12.86
C ASN A 84 14.17 -8.91 12.97
N TRP A 85 13.37 -8.07 13.62
CA TRP A 85 13.57 -6.63 13.71
C TRP A 85 14.20 -6.18 15.04
N ARG A 86 14.88 -5.04 15.00
CA ARG A 86 15.38 -4.29 16.18
C ARG A 86 14.49 -3.12 16.52
N SER A 87 14.01 -2.40 15.51
CA SER A 87 13.09 -1.28 15.69
C SER A 87 12.12 -1.19 14.52
N LEU A 88 10.94 -0.67 14.79
CA LEU A 88 9.87 -0.45 13.84
C LEU A 88 9.43 1.01 13.89
N GLY A 89 8.85 1.49 12.80
CA GLY A 89 8.21 2.79 12.72
C GLY A 89 7.02 2.76 11.79
N GLU A 90 6.13 3.73 11.93
CA GLU A 90 4.93 3.82 11.10
C GLU A 90 4.60 5.27 10.79
N ASN A 91 4.27 5.53 9.53
CA ASN A 91 3.59 6.75 9.11
C ASN A 91 2.19 6.39 8.65
N VAL A 92 1.20 7.17 9.05
CA VAL A 92 -0.19 7.05 8.59
C VAL A 92 -0.68 8.41 8.12
N GLY A 93 -1.47 8.42 7.06
CA GLY A 93 -2.03 9.65 6.52
C GLY A 93 -3.10 9.40 5.48
N TYR A 94 -3.78 10.47 5.09
CA TYR A 94 -4.68 10.46 3.95
C TYR A 94 -4.52 11.74 3.12
N ALA A 95 -4.74 11.63 1.83
CA ALA A 95 -4.84 12.76 0.90
C ALA A 95 -5.51 12.32 -0.41
N SER A 96 -5.66 13.24 -1.35
CA SER A 96 -6.24 12.94 -2.66
C SER A 96 -5.26 12.26 -3.62
N SER A 97 -3.96 12.22 -3.31
CA SER A 97 -2.92 11.57 -4.12
C SER A 97 -1.71 11.15 -3.29
N ILE A 98 -0.94 10.20 -3.81
CA ILE A 98 0.32 9.75 -3.19
C ILE A 98 1.35 10.88 -3.11
N THR A 99 1.45 11.71 -4.14
CA THR A 99 2.37 12.86 -4.12
C THR A 99 2.02 13.85 -3.00
N LYS A 100 0.74 14.17 -2.81
CA LYS A 100 0.31 15.05 -1.72
C LYS A 100 0.57 14.43 -0.35
N LEU A 101 0.32 13.12 -0.20
CA LEU A 101 0.65 12.39 1.02
C LEU A 101 2.15 12.45 1.33
N HIS A 102 2.97 12.15 0.34
CA HIS A 102 4.42 12.20 0.48
C HIS A 102 4.91 13.59 0.91
N ASN A 103 4.43 14.65 0.26
CA ASN A 103 4.78 16.02 0.63
C ASN A 103 4.35 16.36 2.07
N SER A 104 3.18 15.91 2.46
CA SER A 104 2.67 16.07 3.83
C SER A 104 3.54 15.36 4.86
N PHE A 105 3.97 14.13 4.58
CA PHE A 105 4.89 13.40 5.45
C PHE A 105 6.25 14.09 5.57
N MET A 106 6.77 14.61 4.47
CA MET A 106 8.08 15.27 4.47
C MET A 106 8.08 16.64 5.16
N THR A 107 6.94 17.30 5.30
CA THR A 107 6.79 18.57 6.04
C THR A 107 6.46 18.41 7.51
N SER A 108 6.19 17.18 7.95
CA SER A 108 5.92 16.83 9.35
C SER A 108 7.16 16.20 9.97
N SER A 109 7.70 16.77 11.03
CA SER A 109 8.99 16.35 11.62
C SER A 109 9.02 14.86 12.03
N GLY A 110 7.96 14.35 12.63
CA GLY A 110 7.87 12.94 13.06
C GLY A 110 7.77 11.98 11.89
N HIS A 111 6.94 12.26 10.89
CA HIS A 111 6.82 11.45 9.69
C HIS A 111 8.11 11.47 8.86
N ARG A 112 8.69 12.67 8.68
CA ARG A 112 9.96 12.85 7.97
C ARG A 112 11.08 12.06 8.63
N ALA A 113 11.15 12.04 9.96
CA ALA A 113 12.16 11.29 10.71
C ALA A 113 12.11 9.79 10.38
N ASN A 114 10.92 9.21 10.23
CA ASN A 114 10.76 7.81 9.80
C ASN A 114 11.27 7.58 8.38
N VAL A 115 10.92 8.46 7.43
CA VAL A 115 11.37 8.34 6.03
C VAL A 115 12.91 8.37 5.95
N LEU A 116 13.56 9.21 6.75
CA LEU A 116 14.99 9.48 6.67
C LEU A 116 15.85 8.70 7.68
N LYS A 117 15.25 7.85 8.53
CA LYS A 117 16.03 7.08 9.52
C LYS A 117 17.00 6.12 8.84
N SER A 118 18.29 6.35 9.03
CA SER A 118 19.36 5.61 8.35
C SER A 118 19.44 4.15 8.74
N SER A 119 19.00 3.78 9.95
CA SER A 119 19.04 2.39 10.43
C SER A 119 17.96 1.49 9.83
N TYR A 120 16.91 2.04 9.23
CA TYR A 120 15.91 1.20 8.57
C TYR A 120 16.46 0.53 7.32
N ASP A 121 16.08 -0.74 7.12
CA ASP A 121 16.45 -1.59 5.97
C ASP A 121 15.25 -1.94 5.09
N LYS A 122 14.08 -2.10 5.69
CA LYS A 122 12.86 -2.57 5.04
C LYS A 122 11.73 -1.57 5.17
N VAL A 123 10.86 -1.61 4.18
CA VAL A 123 9.61 -0.85 4.17
C VAL A 123 8.47 -1.70 3.64
N GLY A 124 7.29 -1.49 4.18
CA GLY A 124 6.04 -1.92 3.58
C GLY A 124 5.11 -0.73 3.44
N VAL A 125 4.40 -0.65 2.34
CA VAL A 125 3.42 0.40 2.08
C VAL A 125 2.08 -0.24 1.74
N GLY A 126 1.03 0.27 2.35
CA GLY A 126 -0.35 -0.06 2.03
C GLY A 126 -1.13 1.20 1.66
N VAL A 127 -1.95 1.08 0.65
CA VAL A 127 -2.84 2.16 0.17
C VAL A 127 -4.24 1.62 0.03
N ALA A 128 -5.22 2.35 0.53
CA ALA A 128 -6.63 2.03 0.36
C ALA A 128 -7.40 3.27 -0.08
N ALA A 129 -8.08 3.18 -1.21
CA ALA A 129 -8.92 4.24 -1.74
C ALA A 129 -10.35 4.12 -1.23
N GLY A 130 -10.98 5.25 -0.92
CA GLY A 130 -12.38 5.28 -0.53
C GLY A 130 -12.92 6.69 -0.43
N LYS A 131 -14.25 6.77 -0.30
CA LYS A 131 -14.93 8.05 -0.12
C LYS A 131 -15.18 8.26 1.38
N CYS A 132 -14.56 9.30 1.93
CA CYS A 132 -14.70 9.67 3.32
C CYS A 132 -15.02 11.16 3.44
N HIS A 133 -16.01 11.49 4.27
CA HIS A 133 -16.46 12.88 4.48
C HIS A 133 -16.80 13.62 3.17
N GLY A 134 -17.31 12.90 2.16
CA GLY A 134 -17.66 13.45 0.86
C GLY A 134 -16.51 13.58 -0.15
N TYR A 135 -15.28 13.19 0.23
CA TYR A 135 -14.09 13.29 -0.62
C TYR A 135 -13.57 11.91 -1.01
N ASN A 136 -13.05 11.80 -2.24
CA ASN A 136 -12.27 10.63 -2.67
C ASN A 136 -10.86 10.75 -2.10
N LEU A 137 -10.49 9.84 -1.20
CA LEU A 137 -9.24 9.88 -0.46
C LEU A 137 -8.46 8.57 -0.62
N LEU A 138 -7.15 8.67 -0.54
CA LEU A 138 -6.23 7.57 -0.34
C LEU A 138 -5.78 7.57 1.13
N TYR A 139 -5.93 6.44 1.79
CA TYR A 139 -5.33 6.18 3.10
C TYR A 139 -4.04 5.42 2.89
N GLU A 140 -2.94 5.90 3.42
CA GLU A 140 -1.62 5.30 3.27
C GLU A 140 -1.03 4.97 4.62
N VAL A 141 -0.41 3.79 4.69
CA VAL A 141 0.41 3.33 5.81
C VAL A 141 1.79 2.99 5.27
N GLN A 142 2.82 3.50 5.91
CA GLN A 142 4.21 3.14 5.69
C GLN A 142 4.75 2.50 6.96
N VAL A 143 5.18 1.24 6.87
CA VAL A 143 5.80 0.51 7.98
C VAL A 143 7.27 0.31 7.69
N TYR A 144 8.11 0.73 8.60
CA TYR A 144 9.57 0.67 8.50
C TYR A 144 10.15 -0.32 9.50
N ALA A 145 11.20 -1.01 9.11
CA ALA A 145 11.93 -1.93 9.98
C ALA A 145 13.45 -1.80 9.84
N ASP A 146 14.11 -1.75 11.00
CA ASP A 146 15.53 -2.04 11.15
C ASP A 146 15.62 -3.54 11.45
N VAL A 147 16.27 -4.32 10.59
CA VAL A 147 16.37 -5.78 10.71
C VAL A 147 17.73 -6.22 11.26
N ARG A 148 17.72 -7.40 11.93
CA ARG A 148 18.94 -8.01 12.51
C ARG A 148 19.68 -8.88 11.52
#